data_67e71107ebc13736ebf6e2dec692e2c0
#
_entry.id   67e71107ebc13736ebf6e2dec692e2c0
#
_cell.length_a   1.000
_cell.length_b   1.000
_cell.length_c   1.000
_cell.angle_alpha   90.00
_cell.angle_beta   90.00
_cell.angle_gamma   90.00
#
_symmetry.space_group_name_H-M   'P 1'
#
loop_
_entity.id
_entity.type
_entity.pdbx_description
1 polymer ?
#
loop_
_entity_poly.entity_id
_entity_poly.type
_entity_poly.pdbx_seq_one_letter_code
_entity_poly.pdbx_strand_id
1 'polypeptide(L)'
;FIFTVCRYMFRNKMSINNEILSDITVHMKYAKYIPELNRRETWEELVDRNKQMHIRRYPGLENDIETYYKYVYEKKVLPSMRSLQFGGKPIEISPNRLYNCAFLPIDNIIGFSEVMFLLLSGCGVGYSVQLHNIKKLPEIIKPHSSRTRRFVIGDSIEGWSDAIKVLIKSYLGSKRSSKIKFDYSDIRPKGALLVTSGGKAP
;
A
#
# COMPACT_ATOMS: atom_id res chain seq x y z
N PHE A 1 -10.61 8.58 -16.45
CA PHE A 1 -9.21 8.97 -16.78
C PHE A 1 -8.21 7.80 -16.69
N ILE A 2 -8.61 6.55 -16.98
CA ILE A 2 -7.69 5.38 -17.00
C ILE A 2 -7.70 4.65 -18.36
N PHE A 3 -8.32 5.20 -19.40
CA PHE A 3 -8.57 4.46 -20.65
C PHE A 3 -7.83 4.96 -21.89
N THR A 4 -6.66 5.56 -21.78
CA THR A 4 -6.00 6.09 -22.98
C THR A 4 -4.51 5.74 -23.06
N VAL A 5 -4.13 4.50 -22.86
CA VAL A 5 -2.83 4.01 -23.37
C VAL A 5 -2.94 2.49 -23.58
N CYS A 6 -3.21 2.04 -24.74
CA CYS A 6 -2.62 0.86 -25.38
C CYS A 6 -3.41 0.42 -26.63
N ARG A 7 -3.32 1.18 -27.74
CA ARG A 7 -3.89 0.75 -29.02
C ARG A 7 -2.85 0.25 -30.05
N TYR A 8 -1.62 -0.03 -29.66
CA TYR A 8 -0.53 -0.24 -30.64
C TYR A 8 0.28 -1.53 -30.55
N MET A 9 -0.18 -2.59 -29.87
CA MET A 9 0.62 -3.83 -29.78
C MET A 9 -0.13 -5.13 -30.03
N PHE A 10 -1.03 -5.21 -31.01
CA PHE A 10 -1.68 -6.49 -31.29
C PHE A 10 -1.66 -6.85 -32.77
N ARG A 11 -0.53 -7.43 -33.22
CA ARG A 11 -0.48 -8.29 -34.43
C ARG A 11 0.70 -9.26 -34.45
N ASN A 12 1.22 -9.72 -33.34
CA ASN A 12 2.17 -10.84 -33.35
C ASN A 12 1.69 -11.92 -32.39
N LYS A 13 1.58 -13.18 -32.84
CA LYS A 13 1.56 -14.33 -31.93
C LYS A 13 2.72 -14.16 -30.98
N MET A 14 2.45 -14.10 -29.68
CA MET A 14 3.52 -14.08 -28.69
C MET A 14 4.45 -15.25 -28.97
N SER A 15 5.75 -15.00 -29.02
CA SER A 15 6.71 -16.09 -29.11
C SER A 15 6.58 -16.96 -27.86
N ILE A 16 6.85 -18.26 -27.98
CA ILE A 16 6.86 -19.22 -26.84
C ILE A 16 7.68 -18.67 -25.67
N ASN A 17 8.78 -17.99 -25.95
CA ASN A 17 9.61 -17.35 -24.91
C ASN A 17 8.87 -16.26 -24.13
N ASN A 18 8.02 -15.47 -24.77
CA ASN A 18 7.24 -14.43 -24.12
C ASN A 18 6.11 -15.02 -23.26
N GLU A 19 5.52 -16.13 -23.67
CA GLU A 19 4.51 -16.84 -22.88
C GLU A 19 5.13 -17.39 -21.61
N ILE A 20 6.26 -18.10 -21.71
CA ILE A 20 7.00 -18.64 -20.57
C ILE A 20 7.41 -17.51 -19.61
N LEU A 21 7.95 -16.40 -20.11
CA LEU A 21 8.34 -15.27 -19.31
C LEU A 21 7.13 -14.62 -18.61
N SER A 22 5.99 -14.52 -19.29
CA SER A 22 4.73 -14.05 -18.72
C SER A 22 4.30 -14.92 -17.55
N ASP A 23 4.29 -16.23 -17.71
CA ASP A 23 3.84 -17.19 -16.71
C ASP A 23 4.77 -17.21 -15.49
N ILE A 24 6.09 -17.18 -15.71
CA ILE A 24 7.08 -17.02 -14.63
C ILE A 24 6.82 -15.72 -13.85
N THR A 25 6.59 -14.62 -14.57
CA THR A 25 6.35 -13.30 -13.95
C THR A 25 5.07 -13.30 -13.12
N VAL A 26 3.99 -13.86 -13.64
CA VAL A 26 2.71 -14.01 -12.94
C VAL A 26 2.91 -14.84 -11.67
N HIS A 27 3.54 -16.00 -11.79
CA HIS A 27 3.75 -16.92 -10.68
C HIS A 27 4.61 -16.29 -9.57
N MET A 28 5.70 -15.61 -9.93
CA MET A 28 6.63 -15.04 -8.94
C MET A 28 6.14 -13.76 -8.29
N LYS A 29 5.41 -12.91 -9.02
CA LYS A 29 5.13 -11.53 -8.59
C LYS A 29 3.68 -11.30 -8.16
N TYR A 30 2.71 -12.01 -8.74
CA TYR A 30 1.29 -11.69 -8.61
C TYR A 30 0.44 -12.79 -8.00
N ALA A 31 0.76 -14.06 -8.28
CA ALA A 31 0.01 -15.21 -7.82
C ALA A 31 0.13 -15.39 -6.31
N LYS A 32 -1.00 -15.45 -5.60
CA LYS A 32 -1.04 -15.77 -4.16
C LYS A 32 -0.87 -17.27 -3.95
N TYR A 33 -0.30 -17.64 -2.82
CA TYR A 33 -0.21 -19.03 -2.39
C TYR A 33 -1.56 -19.47 -1.82
N ILE A 34 -2.04 -20.63 -2.27
CA ILE A 34 -3.28 -21.28 -1.82
C ILE A 34 -2.86 -22.48 -0.95
N PRO A 35 -2.97 -22.37 0.40
CA PRO A 35 -2.50 -23.42 1.30
C PRO A 35 -3.19 -24.77 1.08
N GLU A 36 -4.49 -24.76 0.79
CA GLU A 36 -5.32 -25.93 0.60
C GLU A 36 -4.89 -26.77 -0.61
N LEU A 37 -4.36 -26.11 -1.64
CA LEU A 37 -3.88 -26.73 -2.88
C LEU A 37 -2.37 -26.88 -2.92
N ASN A 38 -1.66 -26.41 -1.91
CA ASN A 38 -0.19 -26.41 -1.82
C ASN A 38 0.49 -25.86 -3.08
N ARG A 39 -0.10 -24.83 -3.72
CA ARG A 39 0.41 -24.16 -4.91
C ARG A 39 0.04 -22.68 -4.94
N ARG A 40 0.59 -21.95 -5.89
CA ARG A 40 0.16 -20.60 -6.19
C ARG A 40 -1.04 -20.60 -7.16
N GLU A 41 -1.75 -19.46 -7.18
CA GLU A 41 -2.83 -19.18 -8.14
C GLU A 41 -2.34 -19.36 -9.58
N THR A 42 -3.22 -19.83 -10.46
CA THR A 42 -3.07 -19.72 -11.92
C THR A 42 -3.39 -18.30 -12.38
N TRP A 43 -3.16 -18.00 -13.66
CA TRP A 43 -3.57 -16.72 -14.25
C TRP A 43 -5.08 -16.49 -14.13
N GLU A 44 -5.87 -17.51 -14.43
CA GLU A 44 -7.33 -17.46 -14.38
C GLU A 44 -7.83 -17.19 -12.95
N GLU A 45 -7.30 -17.90 -11.96
CA GLU A 45 -7.67 -17.71 -10.55
C GLU A 45 -7.29 -16.31 -10.06
N LEU A 46 -6.14 -15.80 -10.46
CA LEU A 46 -5.67 -14.45 -10.12
C LEU A 46 -6.60 -13.38 -10.73
N VAL A 47 -6.94 -13.53 -12.01
CA VAL A 47 -7.85 -12.61 -12.71
C VAL A 47 -9.25 -12.69 -12.10
N ASP A 48 -9.72 -13.89 -11.78
CA ASP A 48 -11.04 -14.09 -11.16
C ASP A 48 -11.12 -13.43 -9.77
N ARG A 49 -10.09 -13.59 -8.94
CA ARG A 49 -9.98 -12.89 -7.65
C ARG A 49 -10.08 -11.37 -7.80
N ASN A 50 -9.42 -10.82 -8.82
CA ASN A 50 -9.45 -9.39 -9.11
C ASN A 50 -10.83 -8.95 -9.61
N LYS A 51 -11.43 -9.70 -10.53
CA LYS A 51 -12.79 -9.48 -11.07
C LYS A 51 -13.83 -9.48 -9.94
N GLN A 52 -13.82 -10.51 -9.10
CA GLN A 52 -14.78 -10.64 -7.99
C GLN A 52 -14.67 -9.50 -6.98
N MET A 53 -13.49 -8.96 -6.74
CA MET A 53 -13.32 -7.77 -5.92
C MET A 53 -14.09 -6.57 -6.51
N HIS A 54 -14.00 -6.37 -7.83
CA HIS A 54 -14.72 -5.28 -8.50
C HIS A 54 -16.23 -5.49 -8.51
N ILE A 55 -16.71 -6.71 -8.76
CA ILE A 55 -18.14 -7.04 -8.73
C ILE A 55 -18.72 -6.78 -7.34
N ARG A 56 -18.04 -7.24 -6.27
CA ARG A 56 -18.48 -6.96 -4.89
C ARG A 56 -18.57 -5.47 -4.58
N ARG A 57 -17.64 -4.69 -5.13
CA ARG A 57 -17.62 -3.23 -4.90
C ARG A 57 -18.66 -2.47 -5.72
N TYR A 58 -18.95 -2.96 -6.92
CA TYR A 58 -19.83 -2.32 -7.91
C TYR A 58 -20.81 -3.32 -8.52
N PRO A 59 -21.76 -3.85 -7.73
CA PRO A 59 -22.67 -4.91 -8.22
C PRO A 59 -23.57 -4.44 -9.39
N GLY A 60 -23.88 -3.15 -9.47
CA GLY A 60 -24.63 -2.60 -10.60
C GLY A 60 -23.90 -2.58 -11.94
N LEU A 61 -22.58 -2.88 -11.96
CA LEU A 61 -21.75 -2.93 -13.16
C LEU A 61 -21.28 -4.35 -13.48
N GLU A 62 -21.88 -5.37 -12.90
CA GLU A 62 -21.45 -6.78 -13.04
C GLU A 62 -21.32 -7.20 -14.50
N ASN A 63 -22.35 -6.95 -15.33
CA ASN A 63 -22.34 -7.32 -16.74
C ASN A 63 -21.21 -6.64 -17.54
N ASP A 64 -20.93 -5.38 -17.24
CA ASP A 64 -19.83 -4.64 -17.87
C ASP A 64 -18.48 -5.21 -17.42
N ILE A 65 -18.32 -5.45 -16.12
CA ILE A 65 -17.11 -6.03 -15.55
C ILE A 65 -16.85 -7.41 -16.17
N GLU A 66 -17.85 -8.28 -16.26
CA GLU A 66 -17.69 -9.60 -16.88
C GLU A 66 -17.29 -9.50 -18.36
N THR A 67 -17.89 -8.56 -19.09
CA THR A 67 -17.58 -8.33 -20.50
C THR A 67 -16.13 -7.87 -20.69
N TYR A 68 -15.67 -6.90 -19.91
CA TYR A 68 -14.30 -6.40 -20.03
C TYR A 68 -13.25 -7.35 -19.49
N TYR A 69 -13.58 -8.17 -18.49
CA TYR A 69 -12.63 -9.14 -17.95
C TYR A 69 -12.33 -10.30 -18.91
N LYS A 70 -13.17 -10.55 -19.93
CA LYS A 70 -12.81 -11.47 -21.04
C LYS A 70 -11.50 -11.06 -21.71
N TYR A 71 -11.31 -9.76 -21.93
CA TYR A 71 -10.05 -9.23 -22.49
C TYR A 71 -8.88 -9.32 -21.51
N VAL A 72 -9.15 -9.30 -20.21
CA VAL A 72 -8.11 -9.50 -19.18
C VAL A 72 -7.65 -10.96 -19.18
N TYR A 73 -8.56 -11.94 -19.20
CA TYR A 73 -8.21 -13.35 -19.29
C TYR A 73 -7.34 -13.65 -20.52
N GLU A 74 -7.66 -13.03 -21.66
CA GLU A 74 -6.91 -13.16 -22.91
C GLU A 74 -5.60 -12.35 -22.92
N LYS A 75 -5.23 -11.70 -21.83
CA LYS A 75 -4.06 -10.80 -21.70
C LYS A 75 -4.03 -9.66 -22.72
N LYS A 76 -5.17 -9.29 -23.32
CA LYS A 76 -5.31 -8.16 -24.26
C LYS A 76 -5.30 -6.81 -23.56
N VAL A 77 -5.84 -6.76 -22.34
CA VAL A 77 -5.84 -5.60 -21.46
C VAL A 77 -5.42 -6.09 -20.09
N LEU A 78 -4.58 -5.32 -19.40
CA LEU A 78 -4.13 -5.67 -18.06
C LEU A 78 -4.60 -4.60 -17.06
N PRO A 79 -5.19 -5.01 -15.93
CA PRO A 79 -5.37 -4.12 -14.78
C PRO A 79 -4.01 -3.63 -14.25
N SER A 80 -4.03 -2.63 -13.37
CA SER A 80 -2.79 -2.19 -12.74
C SER A 80 -2.11 -3.36 -12.03
N MET A 81 -0.78 -3.40 -12.06
CA MET A 81 0.02 -4.45 -11.40
C MET A 81 -0.32 -4.58 -9.92
N ARG A 82 -0.55 -3.47 -9.23
CA ARG A 82 -0.96 -3.46 -7.81
C ARG A 82 -2.35 -4.03 -7.60
N SER A 83 -3.29 -3.79 -8.53
CA SER A 83 -4.62 -4.38 -8.50
C SER A 83 -4.55 -5.91 -8.63
N LEU A 84 -3.72 -6.43 -9.52
CA LEU A 84 -3.50 -7.87 -9.67
C LEU A 84 -2.82 -8.46 -8.43
N GLN A 85 -1.77 -7.82 -7.92
CA GLN A 85 -0.99 -8.31 -6.79
C GLN A 85 -1.79 -8.36 -5.49
N PHE A 86 -2.51 -7.29 -5.15
CA PHE A 86 -3.21 -7.12 -3.88
C PHE A 86 -4.73 -7.29 -3.97
N GLY A 87 -5.29 -7.57 -5.15
CA GLY A 87 -6.73 -7.74 -5.37
C GLY A 87 -7.40 -8.61 -4.30
N GLY A 88 -8.66 -8.30 -3.98
CA GLY A 88 -9.43 -8.90 -2.91
C GLY A 88 -9.20 -8.23 -1.56
N LYS A 89 -9.28 -9.00 -0.48
CA LYS A 89 -9.26 -8.53 0.91
C LYS A 89 -8.19 -7.46 1.24
N PRO A 90 -6.92 -7.54 0.77
CA PRO A 90 -5.93 -6.51 1.07
C PRO A 90 -6.29 -5.11 0.56
N ILE A 91 -6.88 -5.02 -0.64
CA ILE A 91 -7.35 -3.74 -1.21
C ILE A 91 -8.67 -3.30 -0.57
N GLU A 92 -9.57 -4.24 -0.28
CA GLU A 92 -10.84 -3.94 0.39
C GLU A 92 -10.63 -3.33 1.77
N ILE A 93 -9.62 -3.80 2.52
CA ILE A 93 -9.25 -3.25 3.83
C ILE A 93 -8.46 -1.94 3.69
N SER A 94 -7.50 -1.87 2.77
CA SER A 94 -6.59 -0.73 2.61
C SER A 94 -6.42 -0.37 1.12
N PRO A 95 -7.32 0.47 0.56
CA PRO A 95 -7.27 0.87 -0.85
C PRO A 95 -5.98 1.58 -1.26
N ASN A 96 -5.25 2.12 -0.30
CA ASN A 96 -3.94 2.78 -0.53
C ASN A 96 -2.92 1.86 -1.21
N ARG A 97 -3.09 0.54 -1.07
CA ARG A 97 -2.24 -0.46 -1.73
C ARG A 97 -2.31 -0.45 -3.25
N LEU A 98 -3.29 0.24 -3.84
CA LEU A 98 -3.40 0.44 -5.29
C LEU A 98 -2.36 1.44 -5.83
N TYR A 99 -1.84 2.32 -4.99
CA TYR A 99 -0.91 3.35 -5.42
C TYR A 99 0.54 2.86 -5.36
N ASN A 100 1.31 3.16 -6.41
CA ASN A 100 2.74 2.87 -6.46
C ASN A 100 3.56 4.00 -5.87
N CYS A 101 3.19 5.24 -6.17
CA CYS A 101 3.94 6.44 -5.81
C CYS A 101 2.99 7.54 -5.33
N ALA A 102 3.48 8.33 -4.40
CA ALA A 102 2.83 9.53 -3.90
C ALA A 102 3.86 10.65 -3.72
N PHE A 103 3.40 11.89 -3.74
CA PHE A 103 4.22 13.05 -3.47
C PHE A 103 3.47 14.02 -2.57
N LEU A 104 4.16 14.59 -1.58
CA LEU A 104 3.61 15.65 -0.73
C LEU A 104 4.69 16.65 -0.28
N PRO A 105 4.33 17.92 -0.06
CA PRO A 105 5.22 18.88 0.58
C PRO A 105 5.24 18.67 2.11
N ILE A 106 6.40 18.91 2.72
CA ILE A 106 6.52 18.96 4.19
C ILE A 106 6.31 20.40 4.64
N ASP A 107 5.07 20.82 4.74
CA ASP A 107 4.68 22.17 5.09
C ASP A 107 3.80 22.25 6.36
N ASN A 108 3.52 21.11 6.96
CA ASN A 108 2.77 20.99 8.20
C ASN A 108 3.22 19.75 9.00
N ILE A 109 2.83 19.69 10.29
CA ILE A 109 3.22 18.59 11.19
C ILE A 109 2.63 17.25 10.76
N ILE A 110 1.45 17.25 10.13
CA ILE A 110 0.75 16.03 9.73
C ILE A 110 1.48 15.36 8.56
N GLY A 111 2.09 16.12 7.69
CA GLY A 111 2.83 15.60 6.53
C GLY A 111 3.87 14.53 6.89
N PHE A 112 4.53 14.61 8.04
CA PHE A 112 5.46 13.57 8.50
C PHE A 112 4.77 12.23 8.76
N SER A 113 3.58 12.25 9.38
CA SER A 113 2.81 11.03 9.63
C SER A 113 2.16 10.48 8.36
N GLU A 114 1.78 11.33 7.42
CA GLU A 114 1.27 10.92 6.10
C GLU A 114 2.34 10.23 5.28
N VAL A 115 3.58 10.75 5.26
CA VAL A 115 4.72 10.05 4.63
C VAL A 115 4.89 8.67 5.23
N MET A 116 4.91 8.54 6.56
CA MET A 116 5.07 7.25 7.23
C MET A 116 3.93 6.28 6.87
N PHE A 117 2.69 6.74 6.90
CA PHE A 117 1.52 5.95 6.53
C PHE A 117 1.60 5.43 5.10
N LEU A 118 1.94 6.29 4.16
CA LEU A 118 2.05 5.92 2.75
C LEU A 118 3.20 4.93 2.50
N LEU A 119 4.37 5.15 3.12
CA LEU A 119 5.50 4.23 3.03
C LEU A 119 5.15 2.84 3.56
N LEU A 120 4.52 2.76 4.74
CA LEU A 120 4.08 1.50 5.33
C LEU A 120 2.95 0.82 4.53
N SER A 121 2.16 1.59 3.79
CA SER A 121 1.17 1.07 2.85
C SER A 121 1.80 0.50 1.56
N GLY A 122 3.11 0.66 1.37
CA GLY A 122 3.85 0.14 0.22
C GLY A 122 3.98 1.13 -0.94
N CYS A 123 3.66 2.42 -0.74
CA CYS A 123 3.94 3.47 -1.72
C CYS A 123 5.40 3.92 -1.65
N GLY A 124 6.00 4.21 -2.81
CA GLY A 124 7.19 5.06 -2.86
C GLY A 124 6.78 6.52 -2.66
N VAL A 125 7.34 7.20 -1.67
CA VAL A 125 6.95 8.57 -1.35
C VAL A 125 8.07 9.56 -1.63
N GLY A 126 7.83 10.45 -2.59
CA GLY A 126 8.60 11.66 -2.76
C GLY A 126 8.07 12.78 -1.85
N TYR A 127 8.96 13.52 -1.21
CA TYR A 127 8.54 14.65 -0.39
C TYR A 127 9.43 15.86 -0.64
N SER A 128 8.82 17.06 -0.55
CA SER A 128 9.54 18.32 -0.74
C SER A 128 9.87 18.97 0.60
N VAL A 129 11.16 19.25 0.78
CA VAL A 129 11.70 20.03 1.89
C VAL A 129 12.24 21.39 1.41
N GLN A 130 11.69 21.91 0.32
CA GLN A 130 12.05 23.22 -0.19
C GLN A 130 11.75 24.32 0.83
N LEU A 131 12.54 25.37 0.82
CA LEU A 131 12.51 26.43 1.83
C LEU A 131 11.11 27.04 2.03
N HIS A 132 10.34 27.23 0.96
CA HIS A 132 8.98 27.79 1.05
C HIS A 132 7.98 26.85 1.74
N ASN A 133 8.22 25.54 1.73
CA ASN A 133 7.41 24.56 2.49
C ASN A 133 7.86 24.57 3.96
N ILE A 134 9.14 24.39 4.21
CA ILE A 134 9.69 24.30 5.57
C ILE A 134 9.44 25.57 6.39
N LYS A 135 9.44 26.76 5.77
CA LYS A 135 9.10 28.02 6.45
C LYS A 135 7.69 28.07 7.04
N LYS A 136 6.79 27.19 6.61
CA LYS A 136 5.42 27.07 7.16
C LYS A 136 5.38 26.25 8.46
N LEU A 137 6.43 25.45 8.73
CA LEU A 137 6.52 24.67 9.95
C LEU A 137 6.79 25.57 11.16
N PRO A 138 6.25 25.19 12.35
CA PRO A 138 6.62 25.83 13.59
C PRO A 138 8.11 25.67 13.89
N GLU A 139 8.66 26.55 14.71
CA GLU A 139 10.04 26.43 15.21
C GLU A 139 10.26 25.13 16.00
N ILE A 140 11.44 24.55 15.84
CA ILE A 140 11.84 23.37 16.59
C ILE A 140 12.18 23.76 18.03
N ILE A 141 11.45 23.20 18.98
CA ILE A 141 11.62 23.47 20.42
C ILE A 141 11.94 22.15 21.12
N LYS A 142 13.03 22.11 21.87
CA LYS A 142 13.39 20.94 22.66
C LYS A 142 12.32 20.66 23.72
N PRO A 143 11.78 19.43 23.79
CA PRO A 143 10.79 19.07 24.82
C PRO A 143 11.36 19.19 26.22
N HIS A 144 10.51 19.51 27.20
CA HIS A 144 10.91 19.68 28.60
C HIS A 144 11.39 18.36 29.20
N SER A 145 12.62 18.28 29.68
CA SER A 145 13.26 17.04 30.13
C SER A 145 12.60 16.44 31.41
N SER A 146 12.00 17.30 32.24
CA SER A 146 11.33 16.88 33.51
C SER A 146 9.94 16.24 33.29
N ARG A 147 9.39 16.31 32.08
CA ARG A 147 8.07 15.75 31.76
C ARG A 147 8.21 14.68 30.71
N THR A 148 7.97 13.44 31.08
CA THR A 148 7.95 12.30 30.15
C THR A 148 6.53 11.76 30.01
N ARG A 149 6.06 11.60 28.79
CA ARG A 149 4.79 10.96 28.47
C ARG A 149 5.06 9.61 27.80
N ARG A 150 4.50 8.54 28.36
CA ARG A 150 4.48 7.22 27.71
C ARG A 150 3.47 7.23 26.56
N PHE A 151 3.86 6.67 25.42
CA PHE A 151 3.00 6.46 24.26
C PHE A 151 3.14 5.01 23.82
N VAL A 152 2.05 4.26 23.90
CA VAL A 152 1.98 2.86 23.43
C VAL A 152 1.75 2.89 21.93
N ILE A 153 2.58 2.18 21.16
CA ILE A 153 2.45 2.10 19.71
C ILE A 153 1.53 0.94 19.39
N GLY A 154 0.39 1.23 18.72
CA GLY A 154 -0.51 0.19 18.23
C GLY A 154 0.12 -0.61 17.10
N ASP A 155 -0.13 -1.93 17.05
CA ASP A 155 0.40 -2.83 16.05
C ASP A 155 -0.35 -2.72 14.70
N SER A 156 -0.29 -1.53 14.10
CA SER A 156 -0.92 -1.19 12.83
C SER A 156 -0.12 -0.11 12.09
N ILE A 157 -0.40 0.07 10.79
CA ILE A 157 0.18 1.16 9.99
C ILE A 157 -0.16 2.51 10.61
N GLU A 158 -1.40 2.68 11.07
CA GLU A 158 -1.90 3.87 11.77
C GLU A 158 -1.15 4.11 13.08
N GLY A 159 -0.93 3.05 13.88
CA GLY A 159 -0.21 3.15 15.16
C GLY A 159 1.21 3.67 14.98
N TRP A 160 1.93 3.20 13.99
CA TRP A 160 3.27 3.68 13.65
C TRP A 160 3.25 5.12 13.09
N SER A 161 2.25 5.44 12.26
CA SER A 161 2.05 6.80 11.74
C SER A 161 1.75 7.79 12.88
N ASP A 162 0.91 7.41 13.83
CA ASP A 162 0.61 8.22 15.02
C ASP A 162 1.83 8.36 15.95
N ALA A 163 2.68 7.35 16.06
CA ALA A 163 3.94 7.45 16.81
C ALA A 163 4.83 8.57 16.24
N ILE A 164 5.00 8.62 14.92
CA ILE A 164 5.74 9.71 14.26
C ILE A 164 5.07 11.06 14.50
N LYS A 165 3.75 11.14 14.37
CA LYS A 165 2.99 12.38 14.63
C LYS A 165 3.19 12.90 16.04
N VAL A 166 3.13 12.02 17.04
CA VAL A 166 3.33 12.36 18.45
C VAL A 166 4.76 12.82 18.70
N LEU A 167 5.75 12.14 18.09
CA LEU A 167 7.15 12.55 18.18
C LEU A 167 7.36 13.94 17.62
N ILE A 168 6.93 14.17 16.38
CA ILE A 168 7.08 15.46 15.68
C ILE A 168 6.36 16.57 16.45
N LYS A 169 5.14 16.34 16.93
CA LYS A 169 4.42 17.31 17.79
C LYS A 169 5.16 17.66 19.07
N SER A 170 5.97 16.74 19.60
CA SER A 170 6.74 17.03 20.83
C SER A 170 7.88 18.03 20.57
N TYR A 171 8.37 18.14 19.33
CA TYR A 171 9.43 19.08 18.93
C TYR A 171 8.91 20.33 18.20
N LEU A 172 7.85 20.19 17.42
CA LEU A 172 7.27 21.29 16.60
C LEU A 172 5.97 21.83 17.19
N GLY A 173 5.65 21.50 18.43
CA GLY A 173 4.41 21.90 19.10
C GLY A 173 4.57 23.15 19.96
N SER A 174 4.19 23.05 21.22
CA SER A 174 4.27 24.15 22.19
C SER A 174 5.50 24.06 23.09
N LYS A 175 5.91 25.20 23.66
CA LYS A 175 7.00 25.28 24.68
C LYS A 175 6.76 24.40 25.92
N ARG A 176 5.54 23.86 26.10
CA ARG A 176 5.17 22.98 27.23
C ARG A 176 5.14 21.50 26.83
N SER A 177 5.69 21.12 25.66
CA SER A 177 5.69 19.74 25.20
C SER A 177 6.53 18.83 26.12
N SER A 178 6.08 17.58 26.25
CA SER A 178 6.75 16.54 27.05
C SER A 178 7.66 15.69 26.16
N LYS A 179 8.73 15.17 26.74
CA LYS A 179 9.53 14.12 26.09
C LYS A 179 8.67 12.86 25.92
N ILE A 180 8.72 12.23 24.76
CA ILE A 180 7.98 11.00 24.49
C ILE A 180 8.87 9.79 24.77
N LYS A 181 8.32 8.83 25.53
CA LYS A 181 8.90 7.49 25.72
C LYS A 181 7.96 6.50 25.02
N PHE A 182 8.44 5.89 23.94
CA PHE A 182 7.68 4.87 23.23
C PHE A 182 7.63 3.56 24.00
N ASP A 183 6.49 2.91 23.91
CA ASP A 183 6.23 1.59 24.45
C ASP A 183 5.77 0.68 23.32
N TYR A 184 6.45 -0.44 23.17
CA TYR A 184 6.29 -1.41 22.08
C TYR A 184 5.56 -2.69 22.54
N SER A 185 4.95 -2.68 23.73
CA SER A 185 4.32 -3.87 24.33
C SER A 185 3.22 -4.48 23.47
N ASP A 186 2.54 -3.65 22.69
CA ASP A 186 1.43 -4.10 21.82
C ASP A 186 1.89 -4.57 20.44
N ILE A 187 3.18 -4.43 20.12
CA ILE A 187 3.73 -4.87 18.83
C ILE A 187 3.84 -6.39 18.81
N ARG A 188 3.33 -7.00 17.75
CA ARG A 188 3.38 -8.45 17.55
C ARG A 188 4.82 -8.97 17.55
N PRO A 189 5.04 -10.19 18.08
CA PRO A 189 6.36 -10.78 18.08
C PRO A 189 6.81 -11.21 16.67
N LYS A 190 8.13 -11.35 16.51
CA LYS A 190 8.74 -11.91 15.30
C LYS A 190 8.09 -13.26 14.93
N GLY A 191 7.79 -13.45 13.66
CA GLY A 191 7.18 -14.67 13.14
C GLY A 191 5.65 -14.74 13.24
N ALA A 192 4.98 -13.76 13.87
CA ALA A 192 3.53 -13.69 13.89
C ALA A 192 2.94 -13.54 12.48
N LEU A 193 1.78 -14.16 12.24
CA LEU A 193 1.10 -14.08 10.95
C LEU A 193 0.60 -12.66 10.65
N LEU A 194 0.85 -12.20 9.44
CA LEU A 194 0.36 -10.92 8.95
C LEU A 194 -1.03 -11.12 8.34
N VAL A 195 -2.05 -10.54 8.98
CA VAL A 195 -3.46 -10.73 8.60
C VAL A 195 -3.76 -10.29 7.17
N THR A 196 -3.07 -9.28 6.66
CA THR A 196 -3.35 -8.69 5.34
C THR A 196 -2.58 -9.33 4.19
N SER A 197 -1.42 -9.91 4.44
CA SER A 197 -0.54 -10.45 3.40
C SER A 197 -0.35 -11.97 3.45
N GLY A 198 -0.76 -12.62 4.54
CA GLY A 198 -0.49 -14.04 4.78
C GLY A 198 0.98 -14.38 5.04
N GLY A 199 1.85 -13.35 5.11
CA GLY A 199 3.25 -13.50 5.46
C GLY A 199 3.49 -13.55 6.98
N LYS A 200 4.77 -13.67 7.37
CA LYS A 200 5.19 -13.61 8.78
C LYS A 200 5.86 -12.28 9.07
N ALA A 201 5.70 -11.78 10.29
CA ALA A 201 6.42 -10.61 10.79
C ALA A 201 7.94 -10.89 10.81
N PRO A 202 8.77 -9.92 10.38
CA PRO A 202 10.23 -10.06 10.34
C PRO A 202 10.87 -10.23 11.72
#